data_77b19c19f0e88ce16cec31a2d24eb471
#
_entry.id   77b19c19f0e88ce16cec31a2d24eb471
#
_cell.length_a   1.000
_cell.length_b   1.000
_cell.length_c   1.000
_cell.angle_alpha   90.00
_cell.angle_beta   90.00
_cell.angle_gamma   90.00
#
_symmetry.space_group_name_H-M   'P 1'
#
loop_
_entity.id
_entity.type
_entity.pdbx_description
1 polymer ?
#
loop_
_entity_poly.entity_id
_entity_poly.type
_entity_poly.pdbx_seq_one_letter_code
_entity_poly.pdbx_strand_id
1 'polypeptide(L)'
;MSLALRAGAGSPLPADADRWWRVAAEFSLAVADAIEDAAGMQIGTVGLKWPNDLVVRNIEGGVTRSFRKVGGVLAEAGDAGSDSAWLVVGIGLNVRGDVSKLDPALAATATSLEIATGRPIDREALFTDAVARLEGRLGALAEGRFDVANWRSRQLLEGCEVELEGGAGEAISGRVVGHDGASGALILSVDGTERAISACEVTKVVRIAIP
;
A
#
# COMPACT_ATOMS: atom_id res chain seq x y z
N MET A 1 13.63 -4.36 0.87
CA MET A 1 13.57 -4.92 2.24
C MET A 1 12.57 -6.06 2.24
N SER A 2 12.86 -7.15 2.95
CA SER A 2 11.88 -8.24 3.14
C SER A 2 11.90 -8.69 4.59
N LEU A 3 10.73 -9.10 5.09
CA LEU A 3 10.50 -9.63 6.43
C LEU A 3 9.83 -10.99 6.29
N ALA A 4 10.36 -11.98 6.99
CA ALA A 4 9.77 -13.31 7.09
C ALA A 4 9.25 -13.53 8.53
N LEU A 5 8.01 -13.94 8.64
CA LEU A 5 7.34 -14.27 9.90
C LEU A 5 6.91 -15.72 9.88
N ARG A 6 6.96 -16.38 11.04
CA ARG A 6 6.43 -17.74 11.25
C ARG A 6 5.40 -17.71 12.37
N ALA A 7 4.41 -18.58 12.28
CA ALA A 7 3.48 -18.81 13.39
C ALA A 7 4.25 -19.30 14.61
N GLY A 8 3.78 -18.94 15.80
CA GLY A 8 4.39 -19.37 17.07
C GLY A 8 4.15 -18.37 18.19
N ALA A 9 4.51 -18.75 19.41
CA ALA A 9 4.37 -17.91 20.57
C ALA A 9 5.21 -16.63 20.42
N GLY A 10 4.59 -15.46 20.60
CA GLY A 10 5.23 -14.16 20.46
C GLY A 10 5.39 -13.67 19.01
N SER A 11 4.92 -14.41 18.02
CA SER A 11 4.89 -13.96 16.62
C SER A 11 3.91 -12.79 16.45
N PRO A 12 4.26 -11.74 15.68
CA PRO A 12 3.32 -10.71 15.29
C PRO A 12 2.34 -11.18 14.20
N LEU A 13 2.50 -12.40 13.70
CA LEU A 13 1.60 -12.98 12.70
C LEU A 13 0.25 -13.30 13.35
N PRO A 14 -0.87 -12.70 12.91
CA PRO A 14 -2.18 -13.01 13.45
C PRO A 14 -2.50 -14.50 13.33
N ALA A 15 -3.12 -15.09 14.36
CA ALA A 15 -3.54 -16.49 14.35
C ALA A 15 -4.57 -16.78 13.24
N ASP A 16 -5.39 -15.78 12.91
CA ASP A 16 -6.36 -15.81 11.83
C ASP A 16 -5.70 -15.37 10.52
N ALA A 17 -5.58 -16.29 9.58
CA ALA A 17 -4.95 -16.04 8.28
C ALA A 17 -5.66 -14.94 7.46
N ASP A 18 -6.97 -14.77 7.64
CA ASP A 18 -7.74 -13.71 7.00
C ASP A 18 -7.29 -12.30 7.42
N ARG A 19 -6.47 -12.21 8.46
CA ARG A 19 -5.89 -10.95 8.97
C ARG A 19 -4.44 -10.71 8.57
N TRP A 20 -3.81 -11.62 7.84
CA TRP A 20 -2.39 -11.48 7.47
C TRP A 20 -2.12 -10.29 6.56
N TRP A 21 -3.12 -9.84 5.80
CA TRP A 21 -3.04 -8.60 5.04
C TRP A 21 -2.65 -7.37 5.90
N ARG A 22 -2.98 -7.39 7.20
CA ARG A 22 -2.63 -6.31 8.15
C ARG A 22 -1.13 -6.17 8.33
N VAL A 23 -0.37 -7.25 8.23
CA VAL A 23 1.10 -7.19 8.26
C VAL A 23 1.62 -6.39 7.08
N ALA A 24 1.12 -6.65 5.86
CA ALA A 24 1.48 -5.88 4.67
C ALA A 24 1.01 -4.42 4.75
N ALA A 25 -0.16 -4.18 5.36
CA ALA A 25 -0.67 -2.84 5.61
C ALA A 25 0.23 -2.06 6.58
N GLU A 26 0.64 -2.66 7.71
CA GLU A 26 1.56 -2.03 8.67
C GLU A 26 2.95 -1.78 8.05
N PHE A 27 3.40 -2.69 7.18
CA PHE A 27 4.62 -2.49 6.40
C PHE A 27 4.51 -1.24 5.50
N SER A 28 3.38 -1.10 4.80
CA SER A 28 3.11 0.04 3.94
C SER A 28 3.02 1.36 4.72
N LEU A 29 2.34 1.34 5.87
CA LEU A 29 2.20 2.50 6.75
C LEU A 29 3.55 2.94 7.34
N ALA A 30 4.36 2.00 7.84
CA ALA A 30 5.70 2.29 8.38
C ALA A 30 6.59 2.98 7.35
N VAL A 31 6.57 2.46 6.11
CA VAL A 31 7.40 3.02 5.04
C VAL A 31 6.83 4.36 4.54
N ALA A 32 5.51 4.53 4.48
CA ALA A 32 4.90 5.80 4.11
C ALA A 32 5.27 6.92 5.09
N ASP A 33 5.20 6.65 6.40
CA ASP A 33 5.60 7.59 7.44
C ASP A 33 7.10 7.93 7.36
N ALA A 34 7.96 6.93 7.18
CA ALA A 34 9.40 7.12 7.04
C ALA A 34 9.77 7.94 5.79
N ILE A 35 9.06 7.73 4.68
CA ILE A 35 9.24 8.54 3.46
C ILE A 35 8.88 10.00 3.73
N GLU A 36 7.74 10.25 4.36
CA GLU A 36 7.27 11.61 4.62
C GLU A 36 8.27 12.37 5.48
N ASP A 37 8.81 11.75 6.52
CA ASP A 37 9.83 12.36 7.37
C ASP A 37 11.15 12.57 6.64
N ALA A 38 11.71 11.54 6.00
CA ALA A 38 12.98 11.63 5.26
C ALA A 38 12.91 12.65 4.11
N ALA A 39 11.76 12.75 3.47
CA ALA A 39 11.51 13.69 2.38
C ALA A 39 11.01 15.05 2.85
N GLY A 40 10.70 15.27 4.14
CA GLY A 40 10.08 16.47 4.70
C GLY A 40 8.77 16.81 4.01
N MET A 41 7.98 15.79 3.70
CA MET A 41 6.65 15.91 3.12
C MET A 41 5.62 16.11 4.24
N GLN A 42 4.48 16.68 3.88
CA GLN A 42 3.35 16.71 4.80
C GLN A 42 2.78 15.30 5.01
N ILE A 43 2.31 15.02 6.21
CA ILE A 43 1.61 13.75 6.53
C ILE A 43 0.44 13.55 5.56
N GLY A 44 0.35 12.34 4.99
CA GLY A 44 -0.66 12.01 4.00
C GLY A 44 -0.27 12.31 2.54
N THR A 45 0.94 12.86 2.28
CA THR A 45 1.46 13.01 0.91
C THR A 45 1.76 11.65 0.28
N VAL A 46 2.22 10.68 1.07
CA VAL A 46 2.38 9.30 0.62
C VAL A 46 1.08 8.53 0.87
N GLY A 47 0.43 8.15 -0.20
CA GLY A 47 -0.81 7.39 -0.17
C GLY A 47 -0.62 5.92 -0.52
N LEU A 48 -1.65 5.14 -0.25
CA LEU A 48 -1.74 3.72 -0.60
C LEU A 48 -2.74 3.55 -1.75
N LYS A 49 -2.29 2.99 -2.86
CA LYS A 49 -3.17 2.58 -3.95
C LYS A 49 -3.35 1.07 -3.86
N TRP A 50 -4.56 0.65 -3.55
CA TRP A 50 -4.91 -0.76 -3.49
C TRP A 50 -4.54 -1.49 -4.81
N PRO A 51 -4.03 -2.74 -4.78
CA PRO A 51 -3.87 -3.55 -3.57
C PRO A 51 -2.57 -3.28 -2.79
N ASN A 52 -1.50 -2.81 -3.42
CA ASN A 52 -0.15 -2.92 -2.87
C ASN A 52 0.82 -1.78 -3.24
N ASP A 53 0.35 -0.71 -3.87
CA ASP A 53 1.21 0.38 -4.32
C ASP A 53 1.36 1.49 -3.28
N LEU A 54 2.60 1.96 -3.08
CA LEU A 54 2.88 3.24 -2.45
C LEU A 54 3.03 4.31 -3.54
N VAL A 55 2.35 5.44 -3.34
CA VAL A 55 2.32 6.52 -4.32
C VAL A 55 2.57 7.86 -3.66
N VAL A 56 3.22 8.78 -4.36
CA VAL A 56 3.29 10.20 -3.98
C VAL A 56 2.16 10.94 -4.67
N ARG A 57 1.37 11.66 -3.86
CA ARG A 57 0.25 12.49 -4.32
C ARG A 57 0.75 13.86 -4.74
N ASN A 58 0.24 14.37 -5.84
CA ASN A 58 0.26 15.80 -6.14
C ASN A 58 -1.02 16.42 -5.58
N ILE A 59 -0.89 17.23 -4.52
CA ILE A 59 -2.02 17.85 -3.80
C ILE A 59 -2.02 19.35 -4.10
N GLU A 60 -3.12 19.85 -4.66
CA GLU A 60 -3.34 21.26 -4.94
C GLU A 60 -4.68 21.69 -4.31
N GLY A 61 -4.63 22.71 -3.44
CA GLY A 61 -5.81 23.19 -2.75
C GLY A 61 -6.47 22.14 -1.85
N GLY A 62 -5.69 21.21 -1.29
CA GLY A 62 -6.20 20.11 -0.45
C GLY A 62 -6.77 18.92 -1.24
N VAL A 63 -6.72 18.95 -2.58
CA VAL A 63 -7.27 17.90 -3.43
C VAL A 63 -6.14 17.16 -4.15
N THR A 64 -6.19 15.83 -4.16
CA THR A 64 -5.26 15.01 -4.95
C THR A 64 -5.59 15.16 -6.45
N ARG A 65 -4.69 15.78 -7.21
CA ARG A 65 -4.83 15.98 -8.67
C ARG A 65 -4.28 14.82 -9.48
N SER A 66 -3.21 14.24 -8.99
CA SER A 66 -2.55 13.08 -9.60
C SER A 66 -1.72 12.35 -8.57
N PHE A 67 -1.26 11.16 -8.91
CA PHE A 67 -0.31 10.42 -8.09
C PHE A 67 0.61 9.58 -8.97
N ARG A 68 1.82 9.28 -8.48
CA ARG A 68 2.76 8.41 -9.16
C ARG A 68 3.34 7.40 -8.19
N LYS A 69 3.48 6.15 -8.64
CA LYS A 69 4.02 5.04 -7.87
C LYS A 69 5.50 5.29 -7.50
N VAL A 70 5.82 5.17 -6.23
CA VAL A 70 7.20 5.21 -5.72
C VAL A 70 7.65 3.87 -5.18
N GLY A 71 6.74 2.93 -4.98
CA GLY A 71 7.07 1.61 -4.46
C GLY A 71 5.88 0.66 -4.46
N GLY A 72 6.12 -0.54 -3.98
CA GLY A 72 5.06 -1.53 -3.82
C GLY A 72 5.44 -2.59 -2.79
N VAL A 73 4.43 -3.18 -2.18
CA VAL A 73 4.53 -4.25 -1.20
C VAL A 73 4.03 -5.55 -1.81
N LEU A 74 4.79 -6.62 -1.65
CA LEU A 74 4.40 -7.96 -2.04
C LEU A 74 4.37 -8.85 -0.81
N ALA A 75 3.30 -9.63 -0.65
CA ALA A 75 3.18 -10.60 0.43
C ALA A 75 2.95 -12.00 -0.15
N GLU A 76 3.68 -12.96 0.38
CA GLU A 76 3.55 -14.38 0.06
C GLU A 76 3.37 -15.15 1.36
N ALA A 77 2.45 -16.12 1.36
CA ALA A 77 2.12 -16.89 2.55
C ALA A 77 1.98 -18.38 2.22
N GLY A 78 2.23 -19.23 3.20
CA GLY A 78 2.01 -20.66 3.07
C GLY A 78 1.64 -21.30 4.40
N ASP A 79 1.17 -22.55 4.29
CA ASP A 79 0.80 -23.41 5.41
C ASP A 79 -0.19 -22.78 6.41
N ALA A 80 -1.07 -21.90 5.91
CA ALA A 80 -2.05 -21.19 6.74
C ALA A 80 -2.90 -22.18 7.56
N GLY A 81 -3.04 -21.87 8.85
CA GLY A 81 -3.79 -22.74 9.79
C GLY A 81 -2.97 -23.89 10.38
N SER A 82 -1.66 -23.97 10.14
CA SER A 82 -0.75 -24.94 10.74
C SER A 82 0.32 -24.28 11.60
N ASP A 83 1.01 -25.09 12.43
CA ASP A 83 2.14 -24.62 13.24
C ASP A 83 3.36 -24.22 12.40
N SER A 84 3.39 -24.63 11.11
CA SER A 84 4.42 -24.27 10.14
C SER A 84 4.05 -23.05 9.29
N ALA A 85 2.94 -22.40 9.58
CA ALA A 85 2.45 -21.25 8.83
C ALA A 85 3.48 -20.11 8.77
N TRP A 86 3.60 -19.49 7.60
CA TRP A 86 4.56 -18.43 7.36
C TRP A 86 3.99 -17.34 6.45
N LEU A 87 4.54 -16.14 6.61
CA LEU A 87 4.28 -14.98 5.77
C LEU A 87 5.60 -14.27 5.47
N VAL A 88 5.85 -13.98 4.21
CA VAL A 88 6.94 -13.12 3.77
C VAL A 88 6.37 -11.86 3.16
N VAL A 89 6.79 -10.70 3.65
CA VAL A 89 6.41 -9.40 3.09
C VAL A 89 7.64 -8.70 2.59
N GLY A 90 7.65 -8.33 1.33
CA GLY A 90 8.70 -7.57 0.67
C GLY A 90 8.23 -6.18 0.27
N ILE A 91 9.12 -5.18 0.30
CA ILE A 91 8.88 -3.85 -0.24
C ILE A 91 9.99 -3.45 -1.19
N GLY A 92 9.61 -2.98 -2.37
CA GLY A 92 10.46 -2.28 -3.31
C GLY A 92 10.13 -0.79 -3.30
N LEU A 93 11.17 0.06 -3.24
CA LEU A 93 11.02 1.51 -3.20
C LEU A 93 11.97 2.17 -4.20
N ASN A 94 11.45 3.05 -5.04
CA ASN A 94 12.20 3.86 -5.96
C ASN A 94 12.74 5.09 -5.22
N VAL A 95 13.91 4.97 -4.59
CA VAL A 95 14.51 6.07 -3.83
C VAL A 95 15.18 7.06 -4.76
N ARG A 96 16.02 6.54 -5.68
CA ARG A 96 16.90 7.34 -6.55
C ARG A 96 16.71 6.99 -8.02
N GLY A 97 17.17 7.90 -8.86
CA GLY A 97 17.18 7.71 -10.30
C GLY A 97 15.84 8.02 -10.97
N ASP A 98 15.88 8.04 -12.29
CA ASP A 98 14.75 8.34 -13.16
C ASP A 98 14.19 7.05 -13.74
N VAL A 99 13.05 6.60 -13.24
CA VAL A 99 12.41 5.35 -13.67
C VAL A 99 11.98 5.40 -15.14
N SER A 100 11.74 6.59 -15.70
CA SER A 100 11.38 6.76 -17.11
C SER A 100 12.54 6.44 -18.07
N LYS A 101 13.78 6.48 -17.57
CA LYS A 101 14.96 6.07 -18.34
C LYS A 101 15.12 4.55 -18.42
N LEU A 102 14.50 3.81 -17.49
CA LEU A 102 14.47 2.34 -17.53
C LEU A 102 13.36 1.86 -18.47
N ASP A 103 12.20 2.49 -18.37
CA ASP A 103 11.05 2.22 -19.23
C ASP A 103 10.26 3.53 -19.43
N PRO A 104 10.22 4.11 -20.66
CA PRO A 104 9.46 5.31 -20.95
C PRO A 104 7.96 5.20 -20.67
N ALA A 105 7.39 3.99 -20.71
CA ALA A 105 5.97 3.77 -20.38
C ALA A 105 5.66 4.09 -18.92
N LEU A 106 6.65 4.02 -18.04
CA LEU A 106 6.50 4.34 -16.62
C LEU A 106 6.51 5.84 -16.29
N ALA A 107 6.88 6.71 -17.26
CA ALA A 107 7.05 8.15 -17.02
C ALA A 107 5.79 8.83 -16.43
N ALA A 108 4.61 8.38 -16.85
CA ALA A 108 3.33 8.94 -16.39
C ALA A 108 2.85 8.34 -15.07
N THR A 109 3.24 7.11 -14.76
CA THR A 109 2.66 6.31 -13.67
C THR A 109 3.59 6.09 -12.47
N ALA A 110 4.91 6.21 -12.67
CA ALA A 110 5.91 5.97 -11.63
C ALA A 110 6.90 7.12 -11.48
N THR A 111 7.56 7.19 -10.32
CA THR A 111 8.60 8.17 -10.01
C THR A 111 9.55 7.62 -8.96
N SER A 112 10.61 8.35 -8.65
CA SER A 112 11.44 8.12 -7.45
C SER A 112 11.24 9.24 -6.43
N LEU A 113 11.67 9.00 -5.19
CA LEU A 113 11.57 10.00 -4.13
C LEU A 113 12.42 11.24 -4.46
N GLU A 114 13.63 11.05 -5.01
CA GLU A 114 14.47 12.18 -5.41
C GLU A 114 13.83 13.05 -6.49
N ILE A 115 13.15 12.45 -7.48
CA ILE A 115 12.43 13.20 -8.50
C ILE A 115 11.20 13.89 -7.91
N ALA A 116 10.45 13.20 -7.07
CA ALA A 116 9.24 13.75 -6.46
C ALA A 116 9.51 14.91 -5.52
N THR A 117 10.69 14.93 -4.85
CA THR A 117 11.08 15.96 -3.87
C THR A 117 12.02 17.04 -4.44
N GLY A 118 12.70 16.73 -5.56
CA GLY A 118 13.75 17.57 -6.11
C GLY A 118 15.04 17.60 -5.29
N ARG A 119 15.24 16.68 -4.34
CA ARG A 119 16.40 16.64 -3.44
C ARG A 119 16.88 15.21 -3.17
N PRO A 120 18.17 15.03 -2.82
CA PRO A 120 18.70 13.72 -2.47
C PRO A 120 18.04 13.17 -1.20
N ILE A 121 17.81 11.86 -1.18
CA ILE A 121 17.29 11.13 -0.02
C ILE A 121 18.38 10.21 0.53
N ASP A 122 18.61 10.27 1.83
CA ASP A 122 19.48 9.31 2.52
C ASP A 122 18.76 7.97 2.66
N ARG A 123 19.18 7.01 1.81
CA ARG A 123 18.55 5.69 1.75
C ARG A 123 18.77 4.87 3.02
N GLU A 124 19.91 5.03 3.67
CA GLU A 124 20.27 4.27 4.88
C GLU A 124 19.47 4.79 6.09
N ALA A 125 19.37 6.11 6.23
CA ALA A 125 18.53 6.73 7.25
C ALA A 125 17.05 6.37 7.06
N LEU A 126 16.53 6.45 5.82
CA LEU A 126 15.17 6.03 5.47
C LEU A 126 14.91 4.56 5.82
N PHE A 127 15.85 3.68 5.51
CA PHE A 127 15.74 2.25 5.83
C PHE A 127 15.68 2.03 7.33
N THR A 128 16.59 2.66 8.09
CA THR A 128 16.67 2.51 9.54
C THR A 128 15.39 3.00 10.23
N ASP A 129 14.85 4.16 9.82
CA ASP A 129 13.60 4.70 10.36
C ASP A 129 12.39 3.81 10.01
N ALA A 130 12.31 3.34 8.76
CA ALA A 130 11.25 2.43 8.34
C ALA A 130 11.24 1.13 9.16
N VAL A 131 12.42 0.55 9.47
CA VAL A 131 12.52 -0.66 10.31
C VAL A 131 12.06 -0.36 11.73
N ALA A 132 12.52 0.73 12.34
CA ALA A 132 12.13 1.09 13.71
C ALA A 132 10.62 1.31 13.85
N ARG A 133 10.00 1.98 12.87
CA ARG A 133 8.53 2.16 12.83
C ARG A 133 7.80 0.83 12.66
N LEU A 134 8.32 -0.04 11.79
CA LEU A 134 7.73 -1.36 11.55
C LEU A 134 7.76 -2.22 12.81
N GLU A 135 8.86 -2.24 13.57
CA GLU A 135 8.95 -2.97 14.84
C GLU A 135 7.85 -2.53 15.82
N GLY A 136 7.64 -1.22 16.00
CA GLY A 136 6.59 -0.69 16.86
C GLY A 136 5.18 -1.10 16.40
N ARG A 137 4.92 -1.05 15.09
CA ARG A 137 3.64 -1.42 14.49
C ARG A 137 3.36 -2.92 14.59
N LEU A 138 4.36 -3.76 14.36
CA LEU A 138 4.23 -5.21 14.53
C LEU A 138 4.03 -5.60 15.99
N GLY A 139 4.67 -4.90 16.94
CA GLY A 139 4.39 -5.07 18.36
C GLY A 139 2.93 -4.78 18.71
N ALA A 140 2.37 -3.68 18.19
CA ALA A 140 0.96 -3.36 18.35
C ALA A 140 0.04 -4.42 17.73
N LEU A 141 0.40 -4.92 16.55
CA LEU A 141 -0.36 -5.96 15.87
C LEU A 141 -0.35 -7.28 16.64
N ALA A 142 0.78 -7.66 17.26
CA ALA A 142 0.88 -8.84 18.13
C ALA A 142 -0.06 -8.73 19.35
N GLU A 143 -0.34 -7.52 19.83
CA GLU A 143 -1.32 -7.25 20.90
C GLU A 143 -2.76 -7.11 20.36
N GLY A 144 -3.00 -7.43 19.09
CA GLY A 144 -4.31 -7.37 18.43
C GLY A 144 -4.75 -5.96 18.03
N ARG A 145 -3.88 -4.97 18.11
CA ARG A 145 -4.16 -3.58 17.72
C ARG A 145 -3.76 -3.30 16.28
N PHE A 146 -4.72 -2.85 15.47
CA PHE A 146 -4.52 -2.38 14.11
C PHE A 146 -5.27 -1.06 13.92
N ASP A 147 -4.57 -0.01 13.51
CA ASP A 147 -5.17 1.31 13.26
C ASP A 147 -5.81 1.35 11.87
N VAL A 148 -7.03 0.82 11.79
CA VAL A 148 -7.81 0.78 10.55
C VAL A 148 -8.17 2.18 10.05
N ALA A 149 -8.29 3.17 10.95
CA ALA A 149 -8.61 4.54 10.56
C ALA A 149 -7.44 5.19 9.82
N ASN A 150 -6.22 5.05 10.35
CA ASN A 150 -5.00 5.52 9.69
C ASN A 150 -4.80 4.82 8.34
N TRP A 151 -4.97 3.49 8.29
CA TRP A 151 -4.86 2.74 7.04
C TRP A 151 -5.86 3.23 5.98
N ARG A 152 -7.14 3.44 6.37
CA ARG A 152 -8.16 3.95 5.45
C ARG A 152 -7.87 5.37 4.98
N SER A 153 -7.40 6.25 5.85
CA SER A 153 -7.11 7.65 5.50
C SER A 153 -6.04 7.81 4.43
N ARG A 154 -5.18 6.81 4.28
CA ARG A 154 -4.13 6.78 3.24
C ARG A 154 -4.59 6.16 1.93
N GLN A 155 -5.76 5.51 1.88
CA GLN A 155 -6.28 4.92 0.65
C GLN A 155 -6.70 6.00 -0.35
N LEU A 156 -6.35 5.79 -1.64
CA LEU A 156 -6.52 6.81 -2.68
C LEU A 156 -7.73 6.60 -3.57
N LEU A 157 -8.22 5.38 -3.63
CA LEU A 157 -9.19 5.03 -4.66
C LEU A 157 -10.64 5.31 -4.28
N GLU A 158 -10.92 5.67 -3.03
CA GLU A 158 -12.28 5.96 -2.59
C GLU A 158 -12.89 7.10 -3.40
N GLY A 159 -14.09 6.84 -3.95
CA GLY A 159 -14.80 7.74 -4.85
C GLY A 159 -14.32 7.71 -6.31
N CYS A 160 -13.22 7.01 -6.63
CA CYS A 160 -12.71 6.90 -7.99
C CYS A 160 -13.52 5.89 -8.82
N GLU A 161 -13.60 6.15 -10.14
CA GLU A 161 -13.99 5.14 -11.12
C GLU A 161 -12.74 4.36 -11.54
N VAL A 162 -12.79 3.03 -11.47
CA VAL A 162 -11.64 2.16 -11.74
C VAL A 162 -11.99 1.04 -12.73
N GLU A 163 -10.97 0.59 -13.45
CA GLU A 163 -10.98 -0.68 -14.17
C GLU A 163 -10.05 -1.65 -13.45
N LEU A 164 -10.54 -2.82 -13.14
CA LEU A 164 -9.81 -3.91 -12.48
C LEU A 164 -9.65 -5.06 -13.44
N GLU A 165 -8.51 -5.75 -13.38
CA GLU A 165 -8.28 -6.99 -14.10
C GLU A 165 -8.03 -8.12 -13.09
N GLY A 166 -8.87 -9.14 -13.12
CA GLY A 166 -8.75 -10.35 -12.32
C GLY A 166 -7.80 -11.36 -12.93
N GLY A 167 -7.35 -12.33 -12.14
CA GLY A 167 -6.41 -13.37 -12.57
C GLY A 167 -6.89 -14.27 -13.71
N ALA A 168 -8.17 -14.26 -14.06
CA ALA A 168 -8.78 -14.96 -15.19
C ALA A 168 -8.97 -14.07 -16.44
N GLY A 169 -8.44 -12.81 -16.40
CA GLY A 169 -8.64 -11.85 -17.50
C GLY A 169 -10.03 -11.21 -17.53
N GLU A 170 -10.83 -11.38 -16.47
CA GLU A 170 -12.11 -10.69 -16.33
C GLU A 170 -11.85 -9.22 -15.96
N ALA A 171 -12.32 -8.31 -16.81
CA ALA A 171 -12.31 -6.88 -16.52
C ALA A 171 -13.59 -6.50 -15.75
N ILE A 172 -13.42 -5.80 -14.62
CA ILE A 172 -14.53 -5.29 -13.81
C ILE A 172 -14.34 -3.77 -13.72
N SER A 173 -15.38 -3.01 -14.06
CA SER A 173 -15.38 -1.55 -13.92
C SER A 173 -16.42 -1.13 -12.88
N GLY A 174 -16.11 -0.10 -12.11
CA GLY A 174 -17.03 0.44 -11.13
C GLY A 174 -16.43 1.55 -10.29
N ARG A 175 -17.25 2.06 -9.38
CA ARG A 175 -16.85 3.09 -8.44
C ARG A 175 -16.41 2.48 -7.11
N VAL A 176 -15.23 2.88 -6.65
CA VAL A 176 -14.76 2.50 -5.31
C VAL A 176 -15.57 3.26 -4.26
N VAL A 177 -16.27 2.53 -3.39
CA VAL A 177 -17.07 3.11 -2.30
C VAL A 177 -16.37 3.01 -0.95
N GLY A 178 -15.27 2.27 -0.87
CA GLY A 178 -14.46 2.17 0.34
C GLY A 178 -13.56 0.95 0.36
N HIS A 179 -13.06 0.65 1.56
CA HIS A 179 -12.21 -0.50 1.85
C HIS A 179 -12.73 -1.20 3.10
N ASP A 180 -12.87 -2.51 3.05
CA ASP A 180 -13.27 -3.29 4.23
C ASP A 180 -12.11 -3.41 5.22
N GLY A 181 -12.28 -2.89 6.43
CA GLY A 181 -11.27 -2.95 7.49
C GLY A 181 -11.11 -4.32 8.16
N ALA A 182 -12.00 -5.27 7.88
CA ALA A 182 -11.87 -6.63 8.38
C ALA A 182 -10.99 -7.47 7.46
N SER A 183 -11.23 -7.44 6.14
CA SER A 183 -10.55 -8.27 5.14
C SER A 183 -9.48 -7.54 4.31
N GLY A 184 -9.45 -6.20 4.34
CA GLY A 184 -8.59 -5.41 3.44
C GLY A 184 -9.09 -5.32 2.00
N ALA A 185 -10.28 -5.85 1.72
CA ALA A 185 -10.87 -5.87 0.38
C ALA A 185 -11.26 -4.45 -0.09
N LEU A 186 -11.13 -4.23 -1.40
CA LEU A 186 -11.71 -3.06 -2.06
C LEU A 186 -13.22 -3.26 -2.22
N ILE A 187 -14.02 -2.27 -1.83
CA ILE A 187 -15.48 -2.30 -2.04
C ILE A 187 -15.79 -1.51 -3.30
N LEU A 188 -16.31 -2.22 -4.30
CA LEU A 188 -16.63 -1.67 -5.62
C LEU A 188 -18.15 -1.67 -5.83
N SER A 189 -18.71 -0.52 -6.19
CA SER A 189 -20.08 -0.44 -6.68
C SER A 189 -20.11 -0.68 -8.19
N VAL A 190 -20.76 -1.76 -8.59
CA VAL A 190 -20.96 -2.16 -9.99
C VAL A 190 -22.46 -2.21 -10.24
N ASP A 191 -22.97 -1.40 -11.14
CA ASP A 191 -24.40 -1.31 -11.47
C ASP A 191 -25.31 -1.17 -10.21
N GLY A 192 -24.83 -0.37 -9.23
CA GLY A 192 -25.54 -0.12 -7.98
C GLY A 192 -25.44 -1.25 -6.93
N THR A 193 -24.68 -2.31 -7.22
CA THR A 193 -24.45 -3.42 -6.28
C THR A 193 -23.02 -3.36 -5.75
N GLU A 194 -22.85 -3.41 -4.43
CA GLU A 194 -21.54 -3.46 -3.80
C GLU A 194 -20.94 -4.86 -3.85
N ARG A 195 -19.68 -4.93 -4.22
CA ARG A 195 -18.88 -6.16 -4.27
C ARG A 195 -17.56 -5.98 -3.55
N ALA A 196 -17.18 -6.92 -2.69
CA ALA A 196 -15.87 -6.99 -2.07
C ALA A 196 -14.88 -7.69 -3.01
N ILE A 197 -13.80 -7.01 -3.36
CA ILE A 197 -12.75 -7.51 -4.24
C ILE A 197 -11.48 -7.71 -3.41
N SER A 198 -11.02 -8.95 -3.30
CA SER A 198 -9.87 -9.30 -2.45
C SER A 198 -8.55 -9.47 -3.23
N ALA A 199 -8.62 -9.77 -4.54
CA ALA A 199 -7.44 -10.01 -5.36
C ALA A 199 -7.71 -9.61 -6.82
N CYS A 200 -7.21 -8.45 -7.21
CA CYS A 200 -7.20 -7.95 -8.59
C CYS A 200 -6.09 -6.92 -8.74
N GLU A 201 -5.71 -6.61 -9.96
CA GLU A 201 -4.89 -5.46 -10.28
C GLU A 201 -5.78 -4.28 -10.72
N VAL A 202 -5.49 -3.08 -10.21
CA VAL A 202 -6.11 -1.85 -10.70
C VAL A 202 -5.35 -1.40 -11.93
N THR A 203 -5.83 -1.77 -13.11
CA THR A 203 -5.18 -1.49 -14.39
C THR A 203 -5.34 -0.03 -14.79
N LYS A 204 -6.47 0.60 -14.41
CA LYS A 204 -6.73 1.99 -14.74
C LYS A 204 -7.57 2.70 -13.68
N VAL A 205 -7.20 3.92 -13.36
CA VAL A 205 -8.04 4.88 -12.64
C VAL A 205 -8.64 5.82 -13.69
N VAL A 206 -9.93 5.64 -13.98
CA VAL A 206 -10.61 6.36 -15.06
C VAL A 206 -10.91 7.80 -14.64
N ARG A 207 -11.27 7.98 -13.37
CA ARG A 207 -11.60 9.30 -12.81
C ARG A 207 -11.18 9.36 -11.35
N ILE A 208 -10.35 10.35 -11.01
CA ILE A 208 -10.03 10.65 -9.62
C ILE A 208 -11.23 11.39 -9.02
N ALA A 209 -11.67 10.98 -7.83
CA ALA A 209 -12.73 11.69 -7.12
C ALA A 209 -12.25 13.12 -6.82
N ILE A 210 -13.02 14.08 -7.28
CA ILE A 210 -12.87 15.48 -6.89
C ILE A 210 -13.97 15.70 -5.85
N PRO A 211 -13.61 15.98 -4.57
CA PRO A 211 -14.60 16.29 -3.55
C PRO A 211 -15.37 17.58 -3.86
#